data_021d2eb6e8d594c6f87b62f020219d1b
#
_entry.id   021d2eb6e8d594c6f87b62f020219d1b
#
_cell.length_a   1.000
_cell.length_b   1.000
_cell.length_c   1.000
_cell.angle_alpha   90.00
_cell.angle_beta   90.00
_cell.angle_gamma   90.00
#
_symmetry.space_group_name_H-M   'P 1'
#
loop_
_entity.id
_entity.type
_entity.pdbx_description
1 polymer ?
#
loop_
_entity_poly.entity_id
_entity_poly.type
_entity_poly.pdbx_seq_one_letter_code
_entity_poly.pdbx_strand_id
1 'polypeptide(L)'
;IMPSLVGSEMCIRDRFITNIFTVIPSFILLILISYSIGQEQRGAAVVALVIGLTSWTWTARSVRSQVISLRNRDHVNLSKLSGHSLVRIVLTDILPYIASYVVMAFILQVSSGILSEAQLSLLGLGPKTTEVPTLGLMMNWAMLYSAHTNGSWWAYFPVILTITLISFSLNLMNTGLDQVFNPTLRD
;
A
#
# COMPACT_ATOMS: atom_id res chain seq x y z
N ILE A 1 -7.29 -11.44 36.10
CA ILE A 1 -7.66 -12.42 35.03
C ILE A 1 -8.53 -11.76 33.93
N MET A 2 -9.39 -10.80 34.25
CA MET A 2 -10.26 -10.13 33.25
C MET A 2 -9.56 -9.23 32.20
N PRO A 3 -8.49 -8.45 32.49
CA PRO A 3 -7.88 -7.61 31.45
C PRO A 3 -7.20 -8.39 30.31
N SER A 4 -6.82 -9.64 30.54
CA SER A 4 -6.18 -10.47 29.49
C SER A 4 -7.20 -11.03 28.48
N LEU A 5 -8.45 -11.28 28.90
CA LEU A 5 -9.52 -11.79 28.03
C LEU A 5 -10.04 -10.69 27.08
N VAL A 6 -10.27 -9.48 27.59
CA VAL A 6 -10.71 -8.34 26.77
C VAL A 6 -9.65 -7.99 25.70
N GLY A 7 -8.38 -8.06 26.05
CA GLY A 7 -7.28 -7.86 25.08
C GLY A 7 -7.20 -8.97 24.01
N SER A 8 -7.55 -10.21 24.36
CA SER A 8 -7.57 -11.33 23.42
C SER A 8 -8.76 -11.28 22.45
N GLU A 9 -9.95 -10.93 22.93
CA GLU A 9 -11.15 -10.82 22.09
C GLU A 9 -11.04 -9.67 21.07
N MET A 10 -10.55 -8.51 21.49
CA MET A 10 -10.29 -7.38 20.57
C MET A 10 -9.24 -7.77 19.51
N CYS A 11 -8.22 -8.52 19.90
CA CYS A 11 -7.20 -9.05 18.99
C CYS A 11 -7.77 -10.09 17.99
N ILE A 12 -8.75 -10.89 18.43
CA ILE A 12 -9.43 -11.89 17.57
C ILE A 12 -10.31 -11.17 16.54
N ARG A 13 -11.06 -10.16 16.95
CA ARG A 13 -11.92 -9.38 16.06
C ARG A 13 -11.11 -8.65 14.98
N ASP A 14 -9.99 -8.00 15.35
CA ASP A 14 -9.12 -7.32 14.40
C ASP A 14 -8.48 -8.29 13.42
N ARG A 15 -8.08 -9.49 13.88
CA ARG A 15 -7.57 -10.55 13.01
C ARG A 15 -8.65 -11.07 12.07
N PHE A 16 -9.87 -11.21 12.54
CA PHE A 16 -10.99 -11.66 11.73
C PHE A 16 -11.27 -10.70 10.58
N ILE A 17 -11.35 -9.39 10.86
CA ILE A 17 -11.54 -8.35 9.83
C ILE A 17 -10.40 -8.38 8.82
N THR A 18 -9.15 -8.33 9.28
CA THR A 18 -7.99 -8.36 8.36
C THR A 18 -7.90 -9.66 7.57
N ASN A 19 -8.35 -10.78 8.11
CA ASN A 19 -8.35 -12.06 7.41
C ASN A 19 -9.42 -12.10 6.32
N ILE A 20 -10.62 -11.58 6.56
CA ILE A 20 -11.67 -11.48 5.52
C ILE A 20 -11.14 -10.71 4.31
N PHE A 21 -10.56 -9.53 4.53
CA PHE A 21 -9.99 -8.71 3.45
C PHE A 21 -8.79 -9.37 2.75
N THR A 22 -8.17 -10.39 3.32
CA THR A 22 -7.02 -11.08 2.72
C THR A 22 -7.42 -12.31 1.92
N VAL A 23 -8.53 -12.94 2.28
CA VAL A 23 -9.06 -14.08 1.52
C VAL A 23 -9.54 -13.62 0.14
N ILE A 24 -10.06 -12.40 0.05
CA ILE A 24 -10.48 -11.82 -1.22
C ILE A 24 -9.25 -11.14 -1.87
N PRO A 25 -8.85 -11.53 -3.08
CA PRO A 25 -7.76 -10.85 -3.77
C PRO A 25 -8.06 -9.35 -3.89
N SER A 26 -7.14 -8.49 -3.40
CA SER A 26 -7.32 -7.03 -3.35
C SER A 26 -7.65 -6.43 -4.72
N PHE A 27 -7.09 -7.00 -5.79
CA PHE A 27 -7.36 -6.55 -7.15
C PHE A 27 -8.80 -6.83 -7.60
N ILE A 28 -9.41 -7.95 -7.19
CA ILE A 28 -10.83 -8.23 -7.48
C ILE A 28 -11.72 -7.26 -6.73
N LEU A 29 -11.43 -6.96 -5.46
CA LEU A 29 -12.14 -5.93 -4.70
C LEU A 29 -12.03 -4.56 -5.36
N LEU A 30 -10.84 -4.21 -5.83
CA LEU A 30 -10.58 -2.96 -6.53
C LEU A 30 -11.44 -2.83 -7.79
N ILE A 31 -11.51 -3.88 -8.61
CA ILE A 31 -12.37 -3.93 -9.81
C ILE A 31 -13.84 -3.78 -9.44
N LEU A 32 -14.34 -4.55 -8.46
CA LEU A 32 -15.75 -4.53 -8.06
C LEU A 32 -16.17 -3.15 -7.55
N ILE A 33 -15.37 -2.53 -6.70
CA ILE A 33 -15.66 -1.20 -6.16
C ILE A 33 -15.61 -0.15 -7.27
N SER A 34 -14.57 -0.17 -8.11
CA SER A 34 -14.43 0.77 -9.23
C SER A 34 -15.57 0.63 -10.24
N TYR A 35 -16.00 -0.58 -10.52
CA TYR A 35 -17.16 -0.83 -11.39
C TYR A 35 -18.45 -0.28 -10.79
N SER A 36 -18.65 -0.46 -9.47
CA SER A 36 -19.87 -0.02 -8.77
C SER A 36 -20.03 1.50 -8.72
N ILE A 37 -18.91 2.27 -8.71
CA ILE A 37 -18.93 3.73 -8.66
C ILE A 37 -19.47 4.36 -9.96
N GLY A 38 -19.45 3.62 -11.05
CA GLY A 38 -19.86 4.16 -12.35
C GLY A 38 -18.84 5.12 -12.97
N GLN A 39 -18.85 5.21 -14.28
CA GLN A 39 -17.82 5.94 -15.04
C GLN A 39 -17.83 7.45 -14.77
N GLU A 40 -19.03 8.02 -14.55
CA GLU A 40 -19.20 9.46 -14.35
C GLU A 40 -18.57 10.00 -13.06
N GLN A 41 -18.41 9.15 -12.04
CA GLN A 41 -17.89 9.56 -10.72
C GLN A 41 -16.44 9.13 -10.48
N ARG A 42 -15.81 8.46 -11.44
CA ARG A 42 -14.42 7.99 -11.32
C ARG A 42 -13.41 9.09 -11.63
N GLY A 43 -13.28 10.06 -10.71
CA GLY A 43 -12.17 11.01 -10.73
C GLY A 43 -10.87 10.38 -10.19
N ALA A 44 -9.72 10.98 -10.46
CA ALA A 44 -8.41 10.48 -9.98
C ALA A 44 -8.36 10.32 -8.46
N ALA A 45 -8.96 11.26 -7.70
CA ALA A 45 -9.01 11.19 -6.25
C ALA A 45 -9.84 10.00 -5.74
N VAL A 46 -10.96 9.69 -6.41
CA VAL A 46 -11.81 8.55 -6.06
C VAL A 46 -11.08 7.23 -6.31
N VAL A 47 -10.41 7.10 -7.47
CA VAL A 47 -9.60 5.91 -7.79
C VAL A 47 -8.47 5.74 -6.77
N ALA A 48 -7.74 6.81 -6.42
CA ALA A 48 -6.69 6.76 -5.40
C ALA A 48 -7.24 6.33 -4.03
N LEU A 49 -8.42 6.81 -3.64
CA LEU A 49 -9.08 6.45 -2.39
C LEU A 49 -9.47 4.95 -2.38
N VAL A 50 -10.02 4.45 -3.48
CA VAL A 50 -10.38 3.02 -3.61
C VAL A 50 -9.14 2.13 -3.53
N ILE A 51 -8.03 2.51 -4.21
CA ILE A 51 -6.75 1.79 -4.12
C ILE A 51 -6.27 1.79 -2.67
N GLY A 52 -6.29 2.92 -1.98
CA GLY A 52 -5.89 3.02 -0.57
C GLY A 52 -6.74 2.14 0.35
N LEU A 53 -8.07 2.14 0.16
CA LEU A 53 -9.01 1.34 0.95
C LEU A 53 -8.87 -0.17 0.70
N THR A 54 -8.33 -0.61 -0.41
CA THR A 54 -8.13 -2.03 -0.70
C THR A 54 -6.74 -2.54 -0.34
N SER A 55 -5.72 -1.66 -0.30
CA SER A 55 -4.32 -2.04 -0.10
C SER A 55 -3.80 -1.96 1.34
N TRP A 56 -4.54 -1.32 2.27
CA TRP A 56 -4.10 -1.06 3.65
C TRP A 56 -3.83 -2.32 4.49
N THR A 57 -4.47 -3.44 4.16
CA THR A 57 -4.41 -4.68 4.95
C THR A 57 -3.00 -5.27 5.03
N TRP A 58 -2.23 -5.18 3.97
CA TRP A 58 -0.84 -5.62 3.93
C TRP A 58 0.01 -4.79 4.90
N THR A 59 -0.06 -3.46 4.80
CA THR A 59 0.68 -2.53 5.68
C THR A 59 0.29 -2.73 7.15
N ALA A 60 -1.01 -2.86 7.43
CA ALA A 60 -1.49 -3.09 8.79
C ALA A 60 -0.90 -4.36 9.42
N ARG A 61 -0.81 -5.46 8.67
CA ARG A 61 -0.19 -6.70 9.16
C ARG A 61 1.30 -6.56 9.37
N SER A 62 1.98 -5.96 8.41
CA SER A 62 3.42 -5.79 8.44
C SER A 62 3.85 -4.91 9.63
N VAL A 63 3.21 -3.75 9.81
CA VAL A 63 3.46 -2.86 10.95
C VAL A 63 3.09 -3.55 12.27
N ARG A 64 1.97 -4.28 12.33
CA ARG A 64 1.58 -5.04 13.52
C ARG A 64 2.64 -6.06 13.94
N SER A 65 3.24 -6.79 13.00
CA SER A 65 4.29 -7.76 13.32
C SER A 65 5.50 -7.10 13.97
N GLN A 66 5.90 -5.92 13.49
CA GLN A 66 6.98 -5.11 14.07
C GLN A 66 6.64 -4.63 15.50
N VAL A 67 5.44 -4.11 15.67
CA VAL A 67 4.96 -3.64 16.99
C VAL A 67 4.93 -4.78 18.02
N ILE A 68 4.49 -5.98 17.62
CA ILE A 68 4.45 -7.15 18.53
C ILE A 68 5.86 -7.53 18.98
N SER A 69 6.87 -7.47 18.11
CA SER A 69 8.25 -7.78 18.46
C SER A 69 8.84 -6.78 19.46
N LEU A 70 8.39 -5.51 19.42
CA LEU A 70 8.86 -4.45 20.32
C LEU A 70 8.07 -4.37 21.63
N ARG A 71 6.81 -4.83 21.64
CA ARG A 71 5.89 -4.69 22.78
C ARG A 71 6.47 -5.21 24.10
N ASN A 72 7.30 -6.24 24.06
CA ASN A 72 7.87 -6.92 25.22
C ASN A 72 9.31 -6.48 25.52
N ARG A 73 9.84 -5.47 24.82
CA ARG A 73 11.16 -4.92 25.07
C ARG A 73 11.20 -4.15 26.40
N ASP A 74 12.34 -4.15 27.07
CA ASP A 74 12.51 -3.58 28.42
C ASP A 74 12.14 -2.11 28.50
N HIS A 75 12.51 -1.29 27.51
CA HIS A 75 12.18 0.13 27.49
C HIS A 75 10.66 0.37 27.42
N VAL A 76 9.90 -0.45 26.66
CA VAL A 76 8.45 -0.36 26.60
C VAL A 76 7.81 -0.80 27.91
N ASN A 77 8.36 -1.83 28.57
CA ASN A 77 7.87 -2.29 29.85
C ASN A 77 8.14 -1.26 30.96
N LEU A 78 9.30 -0.59 30.96
CA LEU A 78 9.60 0.50 31.88
C LEU A 78 8.62 1.66 31.73
N SER A 79 8.30 2.08 30.50
CA SER A 79 7.30 3.12 30.24
C SER A 79 5.91 2.75 30.75
N LYS A 80 5.51 1.47 30.61
CA LYS A 80 4.24 0.97 31.18
C LYS A 80 4.23 1.04 32.70
N LEU A 81 5.34 0.61 33.34
CA LEU A 81 5.48 0.66 34.81
C LEU A 81 5.51 2.09 35.34
N SER A 82 6.02 3.05 34.56
CA SER A 82 6.01 4.47 34.88
C SER A 82 4.63 5.12 34.73
N GLY A 83 3.58 4.35 34.34
CA GLY A 83 2.22 4.84 34.24
C GLY A 83 1.94 5.72 33.02
N HIS A 84 2.80 5.70 31.98
CA HIS A 84 2.57 6.45 30.76
C HIS A 84 1.33 5.96 30.01
N SER A 85 0.59 6.87 29.38
CA SER A 85 -0.56 6.53 28.57
C SER A 85 -0.15 5.72 27.33
N LEU A 86 -1.04 4.87 26.83
CA LEU A 86 -0.80 4.00 25.69
C LEU A 86 -0.41 4.81 24.44
N VAL A 87 -1.07 5.96 24.20
CA VAL A 87 -0.74 6.84 23.08
C VAL A 87 0.69 7.37 23.18
N ARG A 88 1.13 7.78 24.38
CA ARG A 88 2.50 8.23 24.61
C ARG A 88 3.50 7.11 24.33
N ILE A 89 3.28 5.91 24.86
CA ILE A 89 4.15 4.75 24.62
C ILE A 89 4.28 4.46 23.14
N VAL A 90 3.16 4.49 22.39
CA VAL A 90 3.20 4.25 20.95
C VAL A 90 4.01 5.31 20.22
N LEU A 91 3.82 6.60 20.54
CA LEU A 91 4.47 7.70 19.82
C LEU A 91 5.95 7.89 20.22
N THR A 92 6.32 7.66 21.50
CA THR A 92 7.69 7.93 21.99
C THR A 92 8.57 6.70 22.02
N ASP A 93 8.01 5.52 22.32
CA ASP A 93 8.81 4.33 22.60
C ASP A 93 8.71 3.24 21.51
N ILE A 94 7.64 3.25 20.70
CA ILE A 94 7.46 2.25 19.62
C ILE A 94 7.72 2.87 18.26
N LEU A 95 7.03 3.96 17.92
CA LEU A 95 7.09 4.57 16.60
C LEU A 95 8.51 4.95 16.15
N PRO A 96 9.38 5.55 16.99
CA PRO A 96 10.75 5.87 16.57
C PRO A 96 11.57 4.63 16.15
N TYR A 97 11.34 3.48 16.80
CA TYR A 97 12.04 2.23 16.48
C TYR A 97 11.56 1.56 15.17
N ILE A 98 10.33 1.82 14.76
CA ILE A 98 9.78 1.29 13.51
C ILE A 98 9.65 2.36 12.42
N ALA A 99 10.09 3.59 12.67
CA ALA A 99 9.92 4.71 11.74
C ALA A 99 10.51 4.40 10.35
N SER A 100 11.72 3.85 10.31
CA SER A 100 12.38 3.41 9.06
C SER A 100 11.52 2.39 8.31
N TYR A 101 11.02 1.40 9.03
CA TYR A 101 10.15 0.38 8.45
C TYR A 101 8.85 0.97 7.89
N VAL A 102 8.23 1.93 8.59
CA VAL A 102 7.01 2.61 8.15
C VAL A 102 7.28 3.41 6.88
N VAL A 103 8.42 4.13 6.81
CA VAL A 103 8.82 4.88 5.60
C VAL A 103 9.04 3.93 4.41
N MET A 104 9.74 2.82 4.61
CA MET A 104 9.96 1.82 3.58
C MET A 104 8.64 1.19 3.11
N ALA A 105 7.75 0.84 4.03
CA ALA A 105 6.42 0.32 3.70
C ALA A 105 5.58 1.33 2.90
N PHE A 106 5.69 2.62 3.24
CA PHE A 106 5.02 3.69 2.50
C PHE A 106 5.51 3.78 1.05
N ILE A 107 6.82 3.75 0.80
CA ILE A 107 7.42 3.78 -0.54
C ILE A 107 6.94 2.58 -1.38
N LEU A 108 6.95 1.37 -0.79
CA LEU A 108 6.45 0.17 -1.46
C LEU A 108 4.97 0.28 -1.81
N GLN A 109 4.17 0.87 -0.92
CA GLN A 109 2.74 1.09 -1.18
C GLN A 109 2.49 2.12 -2.28
N VAL A 110 3.29 3.18 -2.36
CA VAL A 110 3.22 4.14 -3.48
C VAL A 110 3.52 3.44 -4.80
N SER A 111 4.58 2.65 -4.88
CA SER A 111 4.93 1.87 -6.08
C SER A 111 3.81 0.90 -6.47
N SER A 112 3.27 0.15 -5.50
CA SER A 112 2.14 -0.75 -5.70
C SER A 112 0.87 -0.03 -6.16
N GLY A 113 0.62 1.17 -5.62
CA GLY A 113 -0.52 2.03 -6.00
C GLY A 113 -0.46 2.47 -7.46
N ILE A 114 0.72 2.88 -7.94
CA ILE A 114 0.95 3.26 -9.34
C ILE A 114 0.64 2.07 -10.27
N LEU A 115 1.12 0.88 -9.94
CA LEU A 115 0.86 -0.33 -10.72
C LEU A 115 -0.63 -0.71 -10.70
N SER A 116 -1.28 -0.58 -9.55
CA SER A 116 -2.71 -0.88 -9.40
C SER A 116 -3.58 0.08 -10.21
N GLU A 117 -3.24 1.37 -10.23
CA GLU A 117 -3.91 2.36 -11.07
C GLU A 117 -3.73 2.02 -12.56
N ALA A 118 -2.51 1.72 -12.99
CA ALA A 118 -2.23 1.37 -14.38
C ALA A 118 -2.99 0.12 -14.82
N GLN A 119 -3.07 -0.91 -13.97
CA GLN A 119 -3.84 -2.12 -14.25
C GLN A 119 -5.35 -1.85 -14.32
N LEU A 120 -5.87 -1.03 -13.41
CA LEU A 120 -7.28 -0.65 -13.39
C LEU A 120 -7.66 0.18 -14.62
N SER A 121 -6.83 1.15 -14.97
CA SER A 121 -6.99 1.99 -16.15
C SER A 121 -6.90 1.18 -17.43
N LEU A 122 -6.00 0.18 -17.51
CA LEU A 122 -5.89 -0.74 -18.64
C LEU A 122 -7.19 -1.49 -18.91
N LEU A 123 -7.93 -1.83 -17.86
CA LEU A 123 -9.26 -2.46 -17.95
C LEU A 123 -10.40 -1.47 -18.28
N GLY A 124 -10.09 -0.18 -18.46
CA GLY A 124 -11.11 0.86 -18.69
C GLY A 124 -11.87 1.28 -17.43
N LEU A 125 -11.36 0.90 -16.24
CA LEU A 125 -11.95 1.22 -14.93
C LEU A 125 -11.21 2.33 -14.19
N GLY A 126 -10.23 2.95 -14.82
CA GLY A 126 -9.47 4.09 -14.30
C GLY A 126 -10.26 5.40 -14.28
N PRO A 127 -9.56 6.53 -13.99
CA PRO A 127 -10.15 7.87 -14.02
C PRO A 127 -10.75 8.23 -15.37
N LYS A 128 -11.63 9.21 -15.39
CA LYS A 128 -12.21 9.73 -16.65
C LYS A 128 -11.10 10.23 -17.57
N THR A 129 -11.22 9.85 -18.84
CA THR A 129 -10.30 10.24 -19.91
C THR A 129 -10.24 11.75 -20.15
N THR A 130 -11.32 12.45 -19.81
CA THR A 130 -11.48 13.89 -20.04
C THR A 130 -10.89 14.75 -18.93
N GLU A 131 -10.68 14.18 -17.73
CA GLU A 131 -10.23 14.96 -16.57
C GLU A 131 -8.72 14.85 -16.32
N VAL A 132 -8.20 13.63 -16.34
CA VAL A 132 -6.77 13.39 -16.00
C VAL A 132 -6.20 12.31 -16.93
N PRO A 133 -5.28 12.65 -17.83
CA PRO A 133 -4.55 11.64 -18.60
C PRO A 133 -3.56 10.92 -17.68
N THR A 134 -3.74 9.61 -17.50
CA THR A 134 -2.81 8.76 -16.77
C THR A 134 -2.04 7.85 -17.72
N LEU A 135 -0.89 7.33 -17.26
CA LEU A 135 -0.10 6.38 -18.05
C LEU A 135 -0.90 5.08 -18.31
N GLY A 136 -1.66 4.63 -17.31
CA GLY A 136 -2.53 3.47 -17.47
C GLY A 136 -3.63 3.68 -18.53
N LEU A 137 -4.18 4.88 -18.59
CA LEU A 137 -5.18 5.25 -19.60
C LEU A 137 -4.59 5.29 -21.01
N MET A 138 -3.36 5.75 -21.17
CA MET A 138 -2.65 5.67 -22.46
C MET A 138 -2.47 4.23 -22.91
N MET A 139 -2.19 3.31 -21.98
CA MET A 139 -2.15 1.87 -22.27
C MET A 139 -3.51 1.33 -22.70
N ASN A 140 -4.59 1.75 -22.05
CA ASN A 140 -5.94 1.36 -22.43
C ASN A 140 -6.26 1.79 -23.88
N TRP A 141 -5.93 3.03 -24.25
CA TRP A 141 -6.12 3.49 -25.62
C TRP A 141 -5.27 2.72 -26.62
N ALA A 142 -4.01 2.43 -26.31
CA ALA A 142 -3.18 1.61 -27.17
C ALA A 142 -3.80 0.22 -27.42
N MET A 143 -4.44 -0.36 -26.41
CA MET A 143 -5.15 -1.64 -26.52
C MET A 143 -6.43 -1.50 -27.36
N LEU A 144 -7.27 -0.47 -27.08
CA LEU A 144 -8.51 -0.22 -27.81
C LEU A 144 -8.29 0.00 -29.31
N TYR A 145 -7.24 0.72 -29.67
CA TYR A 145 -6.86 0.96 -31.06
C TYR A 145 -5.99 -0.13 -31.67
N SER A 146 -5.87 -1.27 -30.99
CA SER A 146 -5.11 -2.43 -31.48
C SER A 146 -3.66 -2.09 -31.89
N ALA A 147 -3.00 -1.19 -31.16
CA ALA A 147 -1.68 -0.70 -31.49
C ALA A 147 -0.63 -1.84 -31.62
N HIS A 148 -0.78 -2.91 -30.82
CA HIS A 148 0.11 -4.07 -30.84
C HIS A 148 -0.02 -4.89 -32.13
N THR A 149 -1.22 -5.04 -32.70
CA THR A 149 -1.45 -5.77 -33.96
C THR A 149 -1.11 -4.93 -35.18
N ASN A 150 -1.23 -3.61 -35.06
CA ASN A 150 -0.89 -2.65 -36.11
C ASN A 150 0.60 -2.32 -36.18
N GLY A 151 1.43 -2.90 -35.29
CA GLY A 151 2.86 -2.63 -35.20
C GLY A 151 3.21 -1.24 -34.65
N SER A 152 2.25 -0.51 -34.05
CA SER A 152 2.44 0.84 -33.51
C SER A 152 3.04 0.79 -32.12
N TRP A 153 4.30 0.28 -32.02
CA TRP A 153 5.01 0.07 -30.74
C TRP A 153 5.22 1.36 -29.94
N TRP A 154 5.28 2.52 -30.59
CA TRP A 154 5.44 3.83 -29.95
C TRP A 154 4.25 4.25 -29.10
N ALA A 155 3.09 3.63 -29.29
CA ALA A 155 1.89 3.95 -28.49
C ALA A 155 1.90 3.32 -27.10
N TYR A 156 2.56 2.18 -26.91
CA TYR A 156 2.57 1.46 -25.63
C TYR A 156 3.95 1.27 -25.01
N PHE A 157 5.01 1.11 -25.80
CA PHE A 157 6.36 0.84 -25.31
C PHE A 157 6.92 1.96 -24.42
N PRO A 158 6.81 3.27 -24.77
CA PRO A 158 7.28 4.34 -23.90
C PRO A 158 6.52 4.40 -22.57
N VAL A 159 5.21 4.07 -22.58
CA VAL A 159 4.38 4.05 -21.37
C VAL A 159 4.83 2.94 -20.42
N ILE A 160 5.00 1.72 -20.95
CA ILE A 160 5.53 0.58 -20.19
C ILE A 160 6.90 0.92 -19.60
N LEU A 161 7.79 1.47 -20.41
CA LEU A 161 9.14 1.84 -19.98
C LEU A 161 9.07 2.87 -18.84
N THR A 162 8.23 3.88 -18.95
CA THR A 162 8.08 4.93 -17.93
C THR A 162 7.55 4.35 -16.61
N ILE A 163 6.50 3.54 -16.64
CA ILE A 163 5.95 2.89 -15.44
C ILE A 163 7.01 1.99 -14.79
N THR A 164 7.74 1.22 -15.61
CA THR A 164 8.81 0.33 -15.14
C THR A 164 9.93 1.12 -14.48
N LEU A 165 10.41 2.20 -15.10
CA LEU A 165 11.47 3.04 -14.55
C LEU A 165 11.07 3.71 -13.23
N ILE A 166 9.84 4.23 -13.13
CA ILE A 166 9.33 4.82 -11.90
C ILE A 166 9.28 3.77 -10.78
N SER A 167 8.67 2.62 -11.04
CA SER A 167 8.56 1.55 -10.07
C SER A 167 9.93 0.99 -9.66
N PHE A 168 10.85 0.84 -10.60
CA PHE A 168 12.22 0.42 -10.35
C PHE A 168 12.97 1.43 -9.48
N SER A 169 12.87 2.73 -9.80
CA SER A 169 13.51 3.81 -9.04
C SER A 169 13.00 3.86 -7.59
N LEU A 170 11.69 3.71 -7.37
CA LEU A 170 11.10 3.65 -6.03
C LEU A 170 11.59 2.43 -5.25
N ASN A 171 11.71 1.27 -5.89
CA ASN A 171 12.24 0.07 -5.25
C ASN A 171 13.75 0.20 -4.94
N LEU A 172 14.54 0.81 -5.83
CA LEU A 172 15.96 1.10 -5.54
C LEU A 172 16.10 2.08 -4.37
N MET A 173 15.28 3.13 -4.35
CA MET A 173 15.26 4.08 -3.23
C MET A 173 14.92 3.36 -1.91
N ASN A 174 13.95 2.43 -1.93
CA ASN A 174 13.61 1.63 -0.77
C ASN A 174 14.80 0.80 -0.27
N THR A 175 15.50 0.12 -1.18
CA THR A 175 16.70 -0.68 -0.86
C THR A 175 17.84 0.20 -0.32
N GLY A 176 18.04 1.39 -0.89
CA GLY A 176 19.04 2.34 -0.41
C GLY A 176 18.74 2.87 0.99
N LEU A 177 17.47 3.16 1.28
CA LEU A 177 17.04 3.58 2.62
C LEU A 177 17.21 2.46 3.65
N ASP A 178 16.97 1.21 3.28
CA ASP A 178 17.19 0.07 4.18
C ASP A 178 18.65 0.00 4.65
N GLN A 179 19.61 0.22 3.75
CA GLN A 179 21.05 0.28 4.10
C GLN A 179 21.41 1.49 5.00
N VAL A 180 20.71 2.61 4.85
CA VAL A 180 20.93 3.79 5.71
C VAL A 180 20.40 3.56 7.12
N PHE A 181 19.23 2.96 7.23
CA PHE A 181 18.58 2.73 8.53
C PHE A 181 19.09 1.49 9.25
N ASN A 182 19.67 0.52 8.55
CA ASN A 182 20.22 -0.69 9.13
C ASN A 182 21.74 -0.77 8.88
N PRO A 183 22.56 -0.22 9.78
CA PRO A 183 24.02 -0.16 9.62
C PRO A 183 24.71 -1.52 9.56
N THR A 184 24.04 -2.61 9.99
CA THR A 184 24.58 -3.98 9.90
C THR A 184 24.60 -4.54 8.48
N LEU A 185 23.96 -3.88 7.51
CA LEU A 185 23.98 -4.25 6.09
C LEU A 185 25.07 -3.49 5.29
N ARG A 186 25.94 -2.76 5.99
CA ARG A 186 26.99 -1.92 5.38
C ARG A 186 28.34 -2.65 5.15
N ASP A 187 28.46 -3.89 5.60
CA ASP A 187 29.66 -4.74 5.45
C ASP A 187 29.57 -5.66 4.25
#